data_bc1d31fd930c11e8af8bd543c9b98a6c
#
_entry.id   bc1d31fd930c11e8af8bd543c9b98a6c
#
_cell.length_a   1.000
_cell.length_b   1.000
_cell.length_c   1.000
_cell.angle_alpha   90.00
_cell.angle_beta   90.00
_cell.angle_gamma   90.00
#
_symmetry.space_group_name_H-M   'P 1'
#
loop_
_entity.id
_entity.type
_entity.pdbx_description
1 polymer ?
#
loop_
_entity_poly.entity_id
_entity_poly.type
_entity_poly.pdbx_seq_one_letter_code
_entity_poly.pdbx_strand_id
1 'polypeptide(L)'
;MNQKNIVSQHIGSMLCRSDISVTDMLGIQSQFLRYSKWVAKVRGIDMDAESDRYFRAWTLRGTMHIHEFCDYDLYMHEGNRSPYMKEYWDDHSVVSHAIKCQAEDRMLRLIEAGVTKRKDIVRSFQESGASKETMDYLFNAWGGLPRILMERDEIIQTVSDDLSYAFAPKAPIMTAEQAELEQMKRYLENYAPCSISDAVYFFRYTRSKAKRLMEQCVSASSGMLIWNDGVVMKETGAVCDSKATNAIFVLPGFDPLLVGYEKKENGMIPVEHLRDIYNLQGIIKPVIIHKGQCIATWTVRKNTIYIKPFQADNKAACKRAEKKIREFTQCDECRYE
;
A
#
# COMPACT_ATOMS: atom_id res chain seq x y z
N MET A 1 11.78 -23.15 -11.35
CA MET A 1 10.63 -22.70 -12.19
C MET A 1 11.08 -21.59 -13.11
N ASN A 2 10.54 -21.49 -14.37
CA ASN A 2 10.90 -20.42 -15.30
C ASN A 2 10.31 -19.08 -14.80
N GLN A 3 11.10 -17.99 -14.85
CA GLN A 3 10.68 -16.65 -14.42
C GLN A 3 9.40 -16.16 -15.13
N LYS A 4 9.18 -16.52 -16.40
CA LYS A 4 7.94 -16.20 -17.11
C LYS A 4 6.70 -16.82 -16.46
N ASN A 5 6.81 -18.01 -15.92
CA ASN A 5 5.71 -18.68 -15.22
C ASN A 5 5.41 -18.01 -13.88
N ILE A 6 6.44 -17.55 -13.17
CA ILE A 6 6.30 -16.79 -11.92
C ILE A 6 5.52 -15.50 -12.20
N VAL A 7 5.97 -14.70 -13.17
CA VAL A 7 5.31 -13.45 -13.56
C VAL A 7 3.86 -13.69 -14.02
N SER A 8 3.62 -14.76 -14.76
CA SER A 8 2.26 -15.13 -15.19
C SER A 8 1.33 -15.40 -14.01
N GLN A 9 1.82 -16.11 -12.99
CA GLN A 9 1.04 -16.39 -11.79
C GLN A 9 0.79 -15.13 -10.97
N HIS A 10 1.79 -14.22 -10.80
CA HIS A 10 1.61 -12.93 -10.14
C HIS A 10 0.53 -12.07 -10.82
N ILE A 11 0.56 -11.97 -12.14
CA ILE A 11 -0.45 -11.25 -12.93
C ILE A 11 -1.82 -11.93 -12.76
N GLY A 12 -1.87 -13.26 -12.85
CA GLY A 12 -3.08 -14.06 -12.67
C GLY A 12 -3.74 -13.80 -11.33
N SER A 13 -2.97 -13.88 -10.25
CA SER A 13 -3.47 -13.70 -8.87
C SER A 13 -3.98 -12.29 -8.60
N MET A 14 -3.35 -11.26 -9.18
CA MET A 14 -3.58 -9.87 -8.79
C MET A 14 -4.37 -9.05 -9.80
N LEU A 15 -4.47 -9.47 -11.07
CA LEU A 15 -5.09 -8.67 -12.13
C LEU A 15 -6.13 -9.44 -12.97
N CYS A 16 -6.17 -10.77 -12.88
CA CYS A 16 -7.06 -11.58 -13.71
C CYS A 16 -8.19 -12.25 -12.91
N ARG A 17 -8.22 -12.06 -11.60
CA ARG A 17 -9.33 -12.50 -10.73
C ARG A 17 -10.43 -11.44 -10.75
N SER A 18 -11.68 -11.89 -10.89
CA SER A 18 -12.87 -11.01 -10.82
C SER A 18 -13.36 -10.77 -9.38
N ASP A 19 -12.89 -11.59 -8.44
CA ASP A 19 -13.28 -11.62 -7.03
C ASP A 19 -12.24 -11.02 -6.09
N ILE A 20 -11.20 -10.34 -6.62
CA ILE A 20 -10.14 -9.77 -5.82
C ILE A 20 -10.66 -8.63 -4.94
N SER A 21 -10.28 -8.64 -3.67
CA SER A 21 -10.65 -7.66 -2.66
C SER A 21 -9.45 -6.87 -2.11
N VAL A 22 -9.69 -5.86 -1.29
CA VAL A 22 -8.63 -5.14 -0.58
C VAL A 22 -7.94 -6.06 0.43
N THR A 23 -8.68 -6.99 1.03
CA THR A 23 -8.18 -8.05 1.92
C THR A 23 -7.15 -8.95 1.23
N ASP A 24 -7.41 -9.37 -0.02
CA ASP A 24 -6.48 -10.20 -0.80
C ASP A 24 -5.16 -9.49 -1.09
N MET A 25 -5.19 -8.19 -1.22
CA MET A 25 -4.02 -7.33 -1.43
C MET A 25 -3.24 -7.03 -0.13
N LEU A 26 -3.69 -7.49 1.02
CA LEU A 26 -3.21 -7.11 2.35
C LEU A 26 -3.27 -5.60 2.59
N GLY A 27 -4.32 -4.98 2.10
CA GLY A 27 -4.49 -3.53 2.09
C GLY A 27 -3.84 -2.85 0.87
N ILE A 28 -4.22 -1.62 0.64
CA ILE A 28 -3.68 -0.79 -0.45
C ILE A 28 -2.86 0.35 0.15
N GLN A 29 -1.58 0.43 -0.21
CA GLN A 29 -0.71 1.52 0.26
C GLN A 29 -1.26 2.87 -0.20
N SER A 30 -1.43 3.82 0.73
CA SER A 30 -2.27 5.00 0.53
C SER A 30 -1.66 6.33 0.95
N GLN A 31 -0.32 6.47 0.93
CA GLN A 31 0.30 7.78 1.10
C GLN A 31 -0.20 8.79 0.05
N PHE A 32 -0.53 8.30 -1.14
CA PHE A 32 -1.16 9.06 -2.21
C PHE A 32 -2.55 8.48 -2.48
N LEU A 33 -3.58 9.01 -1.83
CA LEU A 33 -4.96 8.50 -1.91
C LEU A 33 -5.45 8.28 -3.34
N ARG A 34 -5.07 9.17 -4.26
CA ARG A 34 -5.40 9.02 -5.69
C ARG A 34 -4.89 7.72 -6.29
N TYR A 35 -3.66 7.31 -5.96
CA TYR A 35 -3.13 6.03 -6.45
C TYR A 35 -3.86 4.84 -5.85
N SER A 36 -4.23 4.90 -4.57
CA SER A 36 -5.00 3.83 -3.92
C SER A 36 -6.34 3.63 -4.58
N LYS A 37 -7.07 4.71 -4.87
CA LYS A 37 -8.35 4.65 -5.60
C LYS A 37 -8.17 4.07 -7.00
N TRP A 38 -7.07 4.39 -7.69
CA TRP A 38 -6.77 3.79 -8.99
C TRP A 38 -6.39 2.32 -8.89
N VAL A 39 -5.64 1.90 -7.86
CA VAL A 39 -5.35 0.48 -7.60
C VAL A 39 -6.63 -0.33 -7.43
N ALA A 40 -7.59 0.19 -6.67
CA ALA A 40 -8.90 -0.41 -6.50
C ALA A 40 -9.67 -0.49 -7.83
N LYS A 41 -9.74 0.63 -8.55
CA LYS A 41 -10.49 0.75 -9.81
C LYS A 41 -9.96 -0.17 -10.92
N VAL A 42 -8.63 -0.35 -11.02
CA VAL A 42 -8.00 -1.31 -11.96
C VAL A 42 -8.50 -2.75 -11.71
N ARG A 43 -8.93 -3.05 -10.48
CA ARG A 43 -9.45 -4.35 -10.03
C ARG A 43 -10.99 -4.40 -9.95
N GLY A 44 -11.67 -3.36 -10.44
CA GLY A 44 -13.13 -3.30 -10.42
C GLY A 44 -13.75 -2.97 -9.07
N ILE A 45 -12.95 -2.53 -8.09
CA ILE A 45 -13.40 -2.15 -6.75
C ILE A 45 -13.78 -0.66 -6.76
N ASP A 46 -15.01 -0.33 -6.41
CA ASP A 46 -15.50 1.04 -6.26
C ASP A 46 -15.44 1.47 -4.78
N MET A 47 -14.29 2.03 -4.39
CA MET A 47 -14.10 2.49 -3.01
C MET A 47 -14.95 3.69 -2.63
N ASP A 48 -15.43 4.47 -3.59
CA ASP A 48 -16.26 5.65 -3.30
C ASP A 48 -17.70 5.24 -3.00
N ALA A 49 -18.22 4.23 -3.71
CA ALA A 49 -19.56 3.68 -3.47
C ALA A 49 -19.66 2.89 -2.14
N GLU A 50 -18.56 2.31 -1.68
CA GLU A 50 -18.50 1.45 -0.49
C GLU A 50 -17.57 2.05 0.59
N SER A 51 -17.50 3.39 0.70
CA SER A 51 -16.50 4.05 1.58
C SER A 51 -16.57 3.61 3.04
N ASP A 52 -17.75 3.27 3.54
CA ASP A 52 -17.97 2.82 4.93
C ASP A 52 -17.43 1.41 5.21
N ARG A 53 -17.08 0.67 4.16
CA ARG A 53 -16.45 -0.64 4.27
C ARG A 53 -14.97 -0.54 4.62
N TYR A 54 -14.35 0.62 4.40
CA TYR A 54 -12.91 0.79 4.47
C TYR A 54 -12.50 1.79 5.54
N PHE A 55 -11.33 1.53 6.14
CA PHE A 55 -10.61 2.51 6.96
C PHE A 55 -9.18 2.69 6.45
N ARG A 56 -8.59 3.80 6.84
CA ARG A 56 -7.22 4.16 6.46
C ARG A 56 -6.42 4.44 7.73
N ALA A 57 -5.26 3.78 7.87
CA ALA A 57 -4.40 3.90 9.05
C ALA A 57 -2.92 3.67 8.71
N TRP A 58 -2.05 4.03 9.65
CA TRP A 58 -0.63 3.67 9.62
C TRP A 58 -0.47 2.23 10.10
N THR A 59 -0.05 1.34 9.20
CA THR A 59 0.00 -0.10 9.46
C THR A 59 1.28 -0.71 8.91
N LEU A 60 1.20 -1.59 7.93
CA LEU A 60 2.33 -2.32 7.38
C LEU A 60 3.50 -1.39 6.99
N ARG A 61 4.72 -1.77 7.35
CA ARG A 61 5.95 -1.05 7.00
C ARG A 61 6.03 0.39 7.55
N GLY A 62 5.17 0.77 8.51
CA GLY A 62 5.05 2.15 8.97
C GLY A 62 4.59 3.11 7.87
N THR A 63 3.69 2.66 6.99
CA THR A 63 3.10 3.47 5.92
C THR A 63 1.58 3.44 5.98
N MET A 64 0.94 4.45 5.38
CA MET A 64 -0.53 4.51 5.31
C MET A 64 -1.07 3.44 4.39
N HIS A 65 -2.09 2.71 4.84
CA HIS A 65 -2.83 1.74 4.04
C HIS A 65 -4.33 1.94 4.19
N ILE A 66 -5.07 1.50 3.19
CA ILE A 66 -6.52 1.30 3.24
C ILE A 66 -6.74 -0.19 3.45
N HIS A 67 -7.58 -0.52 4.44
CA HIS A 67 -8.01 -1.88 4.76
C HIS A 67 -9.53 -1.96 4.84
N GLU A 68 -10.08 -3.16 4.76
CA GLU A 68 -11.49 -3.41 5.07
C GLU A 68 -11.70 -3.52 6.60
N PHE A 69 -12.84 -3.07 7.11
CA PHE A 69 -13.14 -3.15 8.54
C PHE A 69 -13.21 -4.58 9.09
N CYS A 70 -13.50 -5.58 8.23
CA CYS A 70 -13.44 -6.97 8.65
C CYS A 70 -12.03 -7.42 9.06
N ASP A 71 -10.99 -6.73 8.58
CA ASP A 71 -9.58 -6.96 8.90
C ASP A 71 -9.03 -6.01 9.97
N TYR A 72 -9.90 -5.29 10.69
CA TYR A 72 -9.46 -4.29 11.66
C TYR A 72 -8.46 -4.86 12.66
N ASP A 73 -8.80 -5.97 13.32
CA ASP A 73 -7.94 -6.60 14.32
C ASP A 73 -6.61 -7.13 13.76
N LEU A 74 -6.57 -7.41 12.44
CA LEU A 74 -5.38 -7.91 11.77
C LEU A 74 -4.32 -6.82 11.57
N TYR A 75 -4.73 -5.56 11.48
CA TYR A 75 -3.83 -4.45 11.17
C TYR A 75 -3.71 -3.41 12.28
N MET A 76 -4.70 -3.31 13.16
CA MET A 76 -4.69 -2.39 14.29
C MET A 76 -4.36 -3.17 15.56
N HIS A 77 -3.08 -3.29 15.88
CA HIS A 77 -2.55 -3.98 17.06
C HIS A 77 -1.15 -3.48 17.44
N GLU A 78 -0.71 -3.74 18.65
CA GLU A 78 0.58 -3.24 19.18
C GLU A 78 1.80 -3.57 18.30
N GLY A 79 1.79 -4.70 17.61
CA GLY A 79 2.87 -5.12 16.72
C GLY A 79 3.09 -4.23 15.52
N ASN A 80 2.12 -3.38 15.16
CA ASN A 80 2.24 -2.41 14.07
C ASN A 80 2.87 -1.08 14.48
N ARG A 81 3.12 -0.88 15.77
CA ARG A 81 3.78 0.34 16.27
C ARG A 81 5.19 0.43 15.71
N SER A 82 5.44 1.51 15.01
CA SER A 82 6.74 1.73 14.37
C SER A 82 7.76 2.35 15.35
N PRO A 83 9.06 2.29 15.03
CA PRO A 83 10.08 3.04 15.77
C PRO A 83 9.81 4.55 15.85
N TYR A 84 9.08 5.11 14.89
CA TYR A 84 8.69 6.52 14.86
C TYR A 84 7.95 6.97 16.12
N MET A 85 7.14 6.12 16.72
CA MET A 85 6.44 6.44 17.96
C MET A 85 7.41 6.79 19.08
N LYS A 86 8.49 5.98 19.25
CA LYS A 86 9.53 6.26 20.23
C LYS A 86 10.29 7.54 19.88
N GLU A 87 10.69 7.69 18.63
CA GLU A 87 11.39 8.89 18.14
C GLU A 87 10.56 10.16 18.39
N TYR A 88 9.26 10.12 18.10
CA TYR A 88 8.35 11.24 18.35
C TYR A 88 8.32 11.63 19.83
N TRP A 89 8.24 10.66 20.76
CA TRP A 89 8.16 10.95 22.18
C TRP A 89 9.50 11.36 22.79
N ASP A 90 10.60 10.83 22.31
CA ASP A 90 11.95 11.14 22.80
C ASP A 90 12.48 12.49 22.27
N ASP A 91 11.98 12.96 21.12
CA ASP A 91 12.39 14.24 20.52
C ASP A 91 11.69 15.43 21.21
N HIS A 92 12.44 16.20 21.98
CA HIS A 92 11.98 17.41 22.64
C HIS A 92 12.57 18.70 22.04
N SER A 93 13.23 18.60 20.88
CA SER A 93 13.96 19.72 20.28
C SER A 93 13.05 20.88 19.84
N VAL A 94 11.84 20.58 19.39
CA VAL A 94 10.86 21.58 18.89
C VAL A 94 9.65 21.67 19.81
N VAL A 95 9.13 20.55 20.29
CA VAL A 95 7.87 20.47 21.05
C VAL A 95 8.11 19.67 22.33
N SER A 96 7.85 20.27 23.48
CA SER A 96 7.99 19.60 24.77
C SER A 96 6.96 18.47 24.94
N HIS A 97 7.25 17.53 25.83
CA HIS A 97 6.35 16.44 26.16
C HIS A 97 4.97 16.96 26.61
N ALA A 98 4.92 17.98 27.45
CA ALA A 98 3.67 18.58 27.92
C ALA A 98 2.80 19.12 26.76
N ILE A 99 3.43 19.80 25.78
CA ILE A 99 2.73 20.32 24.59
C ILE A 99 2.20 19.15 23.73
N LYS A 100 2.96 18.06 23.58
CA LYS A 100 2.51 16.88 22.85
C LYS A 100 1.26 16.25 23.50
N CYS A 101 1.28 16.06 24.83
CA CYS A 101 0.10 15.55 25.57
C CYS A 101 -1.12 16.46 25.41
N GLN A 102 -0.93 17.80 25.56
CA GLN A 102 -2.01 18.76 25.34
C GLN A 102 -2.56 18.74 23.91
N ALA A 103 -1.68 18.53 22.92
CA ALA A 103 -2.06 18.44 21.53
C ALA A 103 -2.89 17.16 21.25
N GLU A 104 -2.52 16.04 21.85
CA GLU A 104 -3.30 14.79 21.76
C GLU A 104 -4.70 14.97 22.34
N ASP A 105 -4.79 15.40 23.59
CA ASP A 105 -6.08 15.66 24.26
C ASP A 105 -6.95 16.63 23.46
N ARG A 106 -6.33 17.66 22.89
CA ARG A 106 -7.05 18.62 22.04
C ARG A 106 -7.58 17.97 20.78
N MET A 107 -6.76 17.19 20.06
CA MET A 107 -7.18 16.53 18.83
C MET A 107 -8.34 15.56 19.07
N LEU A 108 -8.26 14.77 20.15
CA LEU A 108 -9.33 13.84 20.52
C LEU A 108 -10.63 14.57 20.86
N ARG A 109 -10.56 15.67 21.65
CA ARG A 109 -11.74 16.50 21.96
C ARG A 109 -12.35 17.16 20.71
N LEU A 110 -11.53 17.58 19.73
CA LEU A 110 -12.03 18.12 18.47
C LEU A 110 -12.80 17.06 17.67
N ILE A 111 -12.27 15.84 17.59
CA ILE A 111 -12.94 14.72 16.93
C ILE A 111 -14.26 14.38 17.63
N GLU A 112 -14.28 14.34 18.96
CA GLU A 112 -15.47 14.10 19.78
C GLU A 112 -16.53 15.19 19.56
N ALA A 113 -16.11 16.44 19.40
CA ALA A 113 -17.01 17.56 19.07
C ALA A 113 -17.45 17.62 17.57
N GLY A 114 -17.11 16.60 16.78
CA GLY A 114 -17.48 16.52 15.36
C GLY A 114 -16.58 17.29 14.40
N VAL A 115 -15.45 17.88 14.87
CA VAL A 115 -14.44 18.50 14.02
C VAL A 115 -13.50 17.39 13.53
N THR A 116 -13.85 16.74 12.44
CA THR A 116 -13.18 15.52 11.96
C THR A 116 -12.25 15.73 10.78
N LYS A 117 -12.46 16.78 9.98
CA LYS A 117 -11.65 17.03 8.78
C LYS A 117 -10.27 17.56 9.15
N ARG A 118 -9.22 16.94 8.56
CA ARG A 118 -7.84 17.35 8.83
C ARG A 118 -7.62 18.86 8.74
N LYS A 119 -8.16 19.51 7.70
CA LYS A 119 -8.02 20.95 7.48
C LYS A 119 -8.60 21.79 8.62
N ASP A 120 -9.73 21.36 9.19
CA ASP A 120 -10.42 22.10 10.24
C ASP A 120 -9.74 21.89 11.61
N ILE A 121 -9.23 20.67 11.86
CA ILE A 121 -8.37 20.38 13.02
C ILE A 121 -7.11 21.27 12.98
N VAL A 122 -6.38 21.26 11.86
CA VAL A 122 -5.18 22.10 11.67
C VAL A 122 -5.49 23.58 11.89
N ARG A 123 -6.59 24.09 11.34
CA ARG A 123 -7.05 25.46 11.54
C ARG A 123 -7.30 25.76 13.02
N SER A 124 -7.99 24.87 13.74
CA SER A 124 -8.24 25.04 15.16
C SER A 124 -6.95 25.18 15.99
N PHE A 125 -5.92 24.38 15.66
CA PHE A 125 -4.62 24.52 16.31
C PHE A 125 -3.93 25.84 15.99
N GLN A 126 -3.99 26.32 14.75
CA GLN A 126 -3.45 27.63 14.36
C GLN A 126 -4.15 28.77 15.09
N GLU A 127 -5.48 28.75 15.17
CA GLU A 127 -6.28 29.77 15.88
C GLU A 127 -6.02 29.80 17.38
N SER A 128 -5.52 28.71 17.96
CA SER A 128 -5.10 28.67 19.38
C SER A 128 -3.72 29.29 19.65
N GLY A 129 -3.04 29.82 18.64
CA GLY A 129 -1.75 30.45 18.77
C GLY A 129 -0.56 29.50 18.72
N ALA A 130 -0.73 28.26 18.23
CA ALA A 130 0.39 27.36 18.01
C ALA A 130 1.39 27.96 17.00
N SER A 131 2.68 27.95 17.33
CA SER A 131 3.72 28.47 16.44
C SER A 131 3.79 27.67 15.14
N LYS A 132 4.33 28.27 14.08
CA LYS A 132 4.54 27.56 12.82
C LYS A 132 5.40 26.30 13.01
N GLU A 133 6.46 26.38 13.82
CA GLU A 133 7.35 25.25 14.11
C GLU A 133 6.59 24.11 14.81
N THR A 134 5.75 24.44 15.80
CA THR A 134 4.88 23.47 16.47
C THR A 134 3.91 22.82 15.47
N MET A 135 3.30 23.61 14.59
CA MET A 135 2.38 23.09 13.56
C MET A 135 3.08 22.18 12.57
N ASP A 136 4.26 22.56 12.08
CA ASP A 136 5.08 21.78 11.16
C ASP A 136 5.54 20.44 11.81
N TYR A 137 5.78 20.44 13.12
CA TYR A 137 6.10 19.22 13.88
C TYR A 137 4.89 18.32 14.07
N LEU A 138 3.78 18.86 14.58
CA LEU A 138 2.57 18.08 14.92
C LEU A 138 1.84 17.55 13.69
N PHE A 139 1.85 18.27 12.58
CA PHE A 139 1.07 17.93 11.39
C PHE A 139 1.92 17.75 10.12
N ASN A 140 3.17 17.28 10.29
CA ASN A 140 4.05 17.05 9.15
C ASN A 140 3.50 16.00 8.18
N ALA A 141 4.03 15.98 6.95
CA ALA A 141 3.58 15.09 5.89
C ALA A 141 3.87 13.61 6.17
N TRP A 142 4.79 13.30 7.07
CA TRP A 142 5.22 11.94 7.40
C TRP A 142 4.51 11.35 8.63
N GLY A 143 3.56 12.09 9.19
CA GLY A 143 2.70 11.58 10.24
C GLY A 143 2.40 12.56 11.36
N GLY A 144 3.38 12.91 12.18
CA GLY A 144 3.17 13.75 13.36
C GLY A 144 2.14 13.17 14.32
N LEU A 145 1.41 14.04 15.00
CA LEU A 145 0.37 13.69 15.98
C LEU A 145 -0.70 12.71 15.45
N PRO A 146 -1.28 12.90 14.23
CA PRO A 146 -2.28 11.95 13.75
C PRO A 146 -1.75 10.52 13.59
N ARG A 147 -0.48 10.36 13.22
CA ARG A 147 0.15 9.05 13.11
C ARG A 147 0.28 8.37 14.48
N ILE A 148 0.70 9.11 15.51
CA ILE A 148 0.83 8.59 16.87
C ILE A 148 -0.50 8.04 17.38
N LEU A 149 -1.58 8.80 17.20
CA LEU A 149 -2.92 8.36 17.62
C LEU A 149 -3.41 7.15 16.82
N MET A 150 -3.09 7.06 15.52
CA MET A 150 -3.41 5.86 14.72
C MET A 150 -2.59 4.65 15.13
N GLU A 151 -1.27 4.80 15.36
CA GLU A 151 -0.41 3.69 15.79
C GLU A 151 -0.71 3.22 17.22
N ARG A 152 -1.48 4.01 18.00
CA ARG A 152 -2.01 3.62 19.32
C ARG A 152 -3.44 3.08 19.28
N ASP A 153 -3.98 2.87 18.08
CA ASP A 153 -5.35 2.36 17.88
C ASP A 153 -6.45 3.27 18.47
N GLU A 154 -6.21 4.59 18.59
CA GLU A 154 -7.18 5.55 19.12
C GLU A 154 -8.07 6.14 18.03
N ILE A 155 -7.49 6.42 16.85
CA ILE A 155 -8.19 6.97 15.72
C ILE A 155 -7.87 6.23 14.43
N ILE A 156 -8.76 6.36 13.47
CA ILE A 156 -8.57 5.96 12.07
C ILE A 156 -8.88 7.15 11.17
N GLN A 157 -8.60 7.01 9.89
CA GLN A 157 -9.02 7.96 8.87
C GLN A 157 -10.05 7.31 7.95
N THR A 158 -11.08 8.06 7.56
CA THR A 158 -12.05 7.62 6.56
C THR A 158 -11.42 7.62 5.16
N VAL A 159 -11.98 6.83 4.25
CA VAL A 159 -11.54 6.77 2.85
C VAL A 159 -12.30 7.81 2.02
N SER A 160 -12.36 9.04 2.52
CA SER A 160 -12.96 10.19 1.85
C SER A 160 -11.88 11.16 1.37
N ASP A 161 -12.19 11.98 0.37
CA ASP A 161 -11.28 13.00 -0.15
C ASP A 161 -10.98 14.11 0.89
N ASP A 162 -11.84 14.26 1.89
CA ASP A 162 -11.71 15.24 2.96
C ASP A 162 -10.68 14.86 4.04
N LEU A 163 -10.13 13.64 3.99
CA LEU A 163 -9.18 13.12 5.00
C LEU A 163 -9.72 13.32 6.44
N SER A 164 -10.95 12.86 6.67
CA SER A 164 -11.59 12.96 8.00
C SER A 164 -11.07 11.88 8.95
N TYR A 165 -11.02 12.21 10.23
CA TYR A 165 -10.68 11.28 11.30
C TYR A 165 -11.94 10.80 12.03
N ALA A 166 -11.88 9.59 12.54
CA ALA A 166 -12.89 9.01 13.42
C ALA A 166 -12.19 8.27 14.56
N PHE A 167 -12.88 8.08 15.68
CA PHE A 167 -12.40 7.17 16.71
C PHE A 167 -12.31 5.74 16.17
N ALA A 168 -11.33 5.00 16.65
CA ALA A 168 -11.23 3.59 16.39
C ALA A 168 -12.51 2.86 16.89
N PRO A 169 -13.07 1.94 16.12
CA PRO A 169 -14.38 1.35 16.44
C PRO A 169 -14.37 0.46 17.68
N LYS A 170 -13.20 -0.09 18.02
CA LYS A 170 -12.98 -1.01 19.14
C LYS A 170 -11.50 -1.17 19.43
N ALA A 171 -11.16 -1.65 20.63
CA ALA A 171 -9.82 -2.14 20.90
C ALA A 171 -9.55 -3.42 20.10
N PRO A 172 -8.36 -3.58 19.50
CA PRO A 172 -7.99 -4.79 18.80
C PRO A 172 -7.87 -5.98 19.75
N ILE A 173 -8.30 -7.16 19.30
CA ILE A 173 -8.31 -8.39 20.10
C ILE A 173 -7.23 -9.39 19.68
N MET A 174 -6.62 -9.23 18.48
CA MET A 174 -5.52 -10.06 18.04
C MET A 174 -4.21 -9.67 18.71
N THR A 175 -3.44 -10.67 19.13
CA THR A 175 -2.04 -10.43 19.51
C THR A 175 -1.19 -10.17 18.27
N ALA A 176 -0.05 -9.50 18.45
CA ALA A 176 0.90 -9.26 17.37
C ALA A 176 1.33 -10.57 16.66
N GLU A 177 1.56 -11.63 17.42
CA GLU A 177 1.97 -12.92 16.87
C GLU A 177 0.89 -13.57 16.01
N GLN A 178 -0.36 -13.55 16.47
CA GLN A 178 -1.52 -14.05 15.71
C GLN A 178 -1.71 -13.25 14.42
N ALA A 179 -1.65 -11.92 14.50
CA ALA A 179 -1.81 -11.06 13.36
C ALA A 179 -0.69 -11.26 12.31
N GLU A 180 0.56 -11.33 12.75
CA GLU A 180 1.70 -11.57 11.85
C GLU A 180 1.65 -12.93 11.13
N LEU A 181 1.21 -13.97 11.84
CA LEU A 181 1.03 -15.30 11.24
C LEU A 181 -0.09 -15.29 10.21
N GLU A 182 -1.25 -14.70 10.52
CA GLU A 182 -2.37 -14.59 9.59
C GLU A 182 -2.03 -13.68 8.39
N GLN A 183 -1.33 -12.57 8.60
CA GLN A 183 -0.82 -11.73 7.51
C GLN A 183 0.13 -12.51 6.59
N MET A 184 1.06 -13.30 7.15
CA MET A 184 1.96 -14.13 6.36
C MET A 184 1.20 -15.20 5.57
N LYS A 185 0.22 -15.85 6.17
CA LYS A 185 -0.63 -16.85 5.51
C LYS A 185 -1.34 -16.21 4.31
N ARG A 186 -2.03 -15.09 4.49
CA ARG A 186 -2.70 -14.37 3.38
C ARG A 186 -1.73 -13.88 2.31
N TYR A 187 -0.53 -13.45 2.71
CA TYR A 187 0.52 -13.10 1.76
C TYR A 187 0.89 -14.30 0.87
N LEU A 188 1.14 -15.46 1.44
CA LEU A 188 1.44 -16.68 0.68
C LEU A 188 0.26 -17.12 -0.20
N GLU A 189 -0.97 -16.99 0.30
CA GLU A 189 -2.18 -17.34 -0.44
C GLU A 189 -2.44 -16.43 -1.65
N ASN A 190 -2.06 -15.17 -1.60
CA ASN A 190 -2.39 -14.20 -2.66
C ASN A 190 -1.19 -13.80 -3.53
N TYR A 191 0.03 -13.82 -2.97
CA TYR A 191 1.25 -13.40 -3.66
C TYR A 191 2.14 -14.55 -4.14
N ALA A 192 1.89 -15.80 -3.73
CA ALA A 192 2.69 -16.92 -4.26
C ALA A 192 2.59 -17.01 -5.79
N PRO A 193 3.71 -17.33 -6.48
CA PRO A 193 5.02 -17.75 -5.96
C PRO A 193 5.83 -16.63 -5.31
N CYS A 194 6.37 -16.83 -4.10
CA CYS A 194 7.17 -15.83 -3.42
C CYS A 194 8.32 -16.44 -2.61
N SER A 195 9.43 -15.73 -2.56
CA SER A 195 10.64 -16.09 -1.85
C SER A 195 10.67 -15.51 -0.43
N ILE A 196 11.63 -15.96 0.39
CA ILE A 196 11.91 -15.32 1.69
C ILE A 196 12.30 -13.85 1.50
N SER A 197 13.04 -13.52 0.42
CA SER A 197 13.44 -12.13 0.11
C SER A 197 12.21 -11.25 -0.15
N ASP A 198 11.20 -11.78 -0.83
CA ASP A 198 9.94 -11.06 -1.07
C ASP A 198 9.21 -10.77 0.24
N ALA A 199 9.08 -11.77 1.12
CA ALA A 199 8.45 -11.58 2.44
C ALA A 199 9.24 -10.58 3.32
N VAL A 200 10.58 -10.65 3.32
CA VAL A 200 11.44 -9.66 3.99
C VAL A 200 11.19 -8.26 3.45
N TYR A 201 11.11 -8.11 2.15
CA TYR A 201 10.87 -6.82 1.51
C TYR A 201 9.46 -6.28 1.82
N PHE A 202 8.45 -7.15 1.70
CA PHE A 202 7.05 -6.76 1.91
C PHE A 202 6.75 -6.37 3.35
N PHE A 203 7.17 -7.19 4.33
CA PHE A 203 6.84 -6.98 5.75
C PHE A 203 7.89 -6.17 6.53
N ARG A 204 9.09 -5.96 5.97
CA ARG A 204 10.25 -5.40 6.70
C ARG A 204 10.69 -6.27 7.88
N TYR A 205 10.43 -7.56 7.81
CA TYR A 205 10.89 -8.53 8.80
C TYR A 205 12.37 -8.86 8.64
N THR A 206 12.99 -9.36 9.72
CA THR A 206 14.28 -10.05 9.60
C THR A 206 14.11 -11.32 8.77
N ARG A 207 15.18 -11.76 8.11
CA ARG A 207 15.15 -12.98 7.28
C ARG A 207 14.75 -14.22 8.11
N SER A 208 15.23 -14.32 9.37
CA SER A 208 14.87 -15.41 10.28
C SER A 208 13.39 -15.42 10.64
N LYS A 209 12.80 -14.25 10.93
CA LYS A 209 11.37 -14.11 11.22
C LYS A 209 10.52 -14.47 10.01
N ALA A 210 10.85 -13.91 8.83
CA ALA A 210 10.12 -14.21 7.60
C ALA A 210 10.15 -15.72 7.29
N LYS A 211 11.34 -16.34 7.34
CA LYS A 211 11.49 -17.79 7.12
C LYS A 211 10.63 -18.60 8.09
N ARG A 212 10.72 -18.34 9.41
CA ARG A 212 9.94 -19.04 10.44
C ARG A 212 8.44 -18.97 10.19
N LEU A 213 7.90 -17.78 9.91
CA LEU A 213 6.47 -17.59 9.64
C LEU A 213 6.03 -18.31 8.35
N MET A 214 6.84 -18.24 7.28
CA MET A 214 6.55 -18.95 6.03
C MET A 214 6.53 -20.48 6.25
N GLU A 215 7.50 -21.03 6.99
CA GLU A 215 7.57 -22.46 7.32
C GLU A 215 6.34 -22.90 8.14
N GLN A 216 5.90 -22.10 9.12
CA GLN A 216 4.67 -22.38 9.89
C GLN A 216 3.44 -22.40 8.98
N CYS A 217 3.29 -21.42 8.09
CA CYS A 217 2.16 -21.36 7.16
C CYS A 217 2.15 -22.55 6.19
N VAL A 218 3.31 -22.91 5.63
CA VAL A 218 3.42 -24.05 4.71
C VAL A 218 3.06 -25.37 5.44
N SER A 219 3.57 -25.57 6.65
CA SER A 219 3.28 -26.76 7.46
C SER A 219 1.80 -26.87 7.81
N ALA A 220 1.12 -25.76 8.07
CA ALA A 220 -0.29 -25.70 8.42
C ALA A 220 -1.23 -25.79 7.20
N SER A 221 -0.72 -25.65 5.97
CA SER A 221 -1.52 -25.52 4.75
C SER A 221 -2.09 -26.85 4.22
N SER A 222 -1.78 -27.99 4.86
CA SER A 222 -2.20 -29.33 4.41
C SER A 222 -1.83 -29.63 2.94
N GLY A 223 -0.69 -29.13 2.50
CA GLY A 223 -0.17 -29.32 1.14
C GLY A 223 -0.61 -28.27 0.11
N MET A 224 -1.50 -27.36 0.46
CA MET A 224 -1.91 -26.27 -0.46
C MET A 224 -0.77 -25.32 -0.80
N LEU A 225 0.18 -25.15 0.11
CA LEU A 225 1.42 -24.38 -0.09
C LEU A 225 2.61 -25.32 -0.01
N ILE A 226 3.51 -25.23 -0.97
CA ILE A 226 4.69 -26.10 -1.06
C ILE A 226 5.96 -25.27 -1.29
N TRP A 227 7.09 -25.73 -0.74
CA TRP A 227 8.41 -25.21 -1.08
C TRP A 227 8.92 -25.84 -2.37
N ASN A 228 9.35 -25.00 -3.31
CA ASN A 228 10.01 -25.42 -4.53
C ASN A 228 11.17 -24.46 -4.88
N ASP A 229 12.40 -24.95 -4.89
CA ASP A 229 13.61 -24.17 -5.22
C ASP A 229 13.73 -22.83 -4.46
N GLY A 230 13.40 -22.81 -3.15
CA GLY A 230 13.49 -21.62 -2.31
C GLY A 230 12.32 -20.63 -2.46
N VAL A 231 11.29 -21.01 -3.18
CA VAL A 231 10.05 -20.24 -3.39
C VAL A 231 8.86 -21.02 -2.84
N VAL A 232 7.95 -20.35 -2.13
CA VAL A 232 6.65 -20.93 -1.76
C VAL A 232 5.69 -20.75 -2.91
N MET A 233 5.02 -21.84 -3.28
CA MET A 233 4.06 -21.91 -4.37
C MET A 233 2.74 -22.49 -3.87
N LYS A 234 1.65 -22.23 -4.61
CA LYS A 234 0.41 -22.98 -4.47
C LYS A 234 0.51 -24.30 -5.26
N GLU A 235 0.01 -25.37 -4.69
CA GLU A 235 -0.07 -26.66 -5.38
C GLU A 235 -0.90 -26.56 -6.67
N THR A 236 -2.03 -25.87 -6.59
CA THR A 236 -2.91 -25.58 -7.73
C THR A 236 -2.73 -24.12 -8.16
N GLY A 237 -1.55 -23.77 -8.63
CA GLY A 237 -1.28 -22.41 -9.11
C GLY A 237 -2.19 -22.07 -10.30
N ALA A 238 -2.98 -21.01 -10.20
CA ALA A 238 -3.71 -20.49 -11.35
C ALA A 238 -2.70 -20.04 -12.40
N VAL A 239 -2.46 -20.88 -13.38
CA VAL A 239 -1.68 -20.47 -14.55
C VAL A 239 -2.53 -19.48 -15.32
N CYS A 240 -2.07 -18.24 -15.36
CA CYS A 240 -2.72 -17.24 -16.19
C CYS A 240 -2.68 -17.71 -17.65
N ASP A 241 -3.84 -17.70 -18.32
CA ASP A 241 -3.91 -18.01 -19.74
C ASP A 241 -2.86 -17.18 -20.51
N SER A 242 -2.23 -17.75 -21.51
CA SER A 242 -1.27 -17.08 -22.39
C SER A 242 -1.83 -15.79 -23.03
N LYS A 243 -3.15 -15.69 -23.16
CA LYS A 243 -3.83 -14.47 -23.61
C LYS A 243 -3.73 -13.35 -22.57
N ALA A 244 -3.81 -13.65 -21.29
CA ALA A 244 -3.70 -12.66 -20.21
C ALA A 244 -2.26 -12.14 -20.10
N THR A 245 -1.24 -13.00 -20.28
CA THR A 245 0.18 -12.52 -20.30
C THR A 245 0.49 -11.60 -21.47
N ASN A 246 -0.25 -11.70 -22.59
CA ASN A 246 -0.13 -10.79 -23.72
C ASN A 246 -0.95 -9.51 -23.61
N ALA A 247 -1.80 -9.39 -22.59
CA ALA A 247 -2.59 -8.20 -22.34
C ALA A 247 -1.70 -7.00 -21.93
N ILE A 248 -2.24 -5.82 -22.10
CA ILE A 248 -1.65 -4.59 -21.58
C ILE A 248 -2.33 -4.27 -20.26
N PHE A 249 -1.52 -4.16 -19.20
CA PHE A 249 -1.97 -3.70 -17.90
C PHE A 249 -1.39 -2.33 -17.61
N VAL A 250 -2.20 -1.51 -16.96
CA VAL A 250 -1.81 -0.18 -16.51
C VAL A 250 -1.90 -0.19 -14.98
N LEU A 251 -0.75 -0.07 -14.33
CA LEU A 251 -0.68 -0.08 -12.87
C LEU A 251 -0.42 1.32 -12.33
N PRO A 252 -1.17 1.75 -11.33
CA PRO A 252 -0.90 2.98 -10.57
C PRO A 252 0.40 2.86 -9.77
N GLY A 253 0.85 3.97 -9.20
CA GLY A 253 1.96 3.95 -8.24
C GLY A 253 1.60 3.16 -7.00
N PHE A 254 2.56 2.48 -6.40
CA PHE A 254 2.39 1.62 -5.22
C PHE A 254 1.41 0.44 -5.43
N ASP A 255 1.23 0.01 -6.67
CA ASP A 255 0.41 -1.17 -6.96
C ASP A 255 0.95 -2.41 -6.22
N PRO A 256 0.08 -3.31 -5.70
CA PRO A 256 0.47 -4.56 -5.04
C PRO A 256 1.51 -5.38 -5.79
N LEU A 257 1.46 -5.45 -7.12
CA LEU A 257 2.47 -6.13 -7.94
C LEU A 257 3.87 -5.48 -7.90
N LEU A 258 3.94 -4.19 -7.55
CA LEU A 258 5.21 -3.46 -7.43
C LEU A 258 5.75 -3.45 -6.00
N VAL A 259 4.86 -3.50 -4.99
CA VAL A 259 5.26 -3.48 -3.58
C VAL A 259 5.35 -4.87 -2.96
N GLY A 260 4.73 -5.87 -3.57
CA GLY A 260 4.57 -7.22 -3.05
C GLY A 260 5.84 -8.09 -3.12
N TYR A 261 6.82 -7.71 -3.95
CA TYR A 261 8.01 -8.52 -4.24
C TYR A 261 9.28 -7.72 -4.10
N GLU A 262 10.40 -8.39 -3.82
CA GLU A 262 11.72 -7.73 -3.81
C GLU A 262 12.01 -7.15 -5.20
N LYS A 263 12.24 -5.86 -5.25
CA LYS A 263 12.27 -5.08 -6.50
C LYS A 263 13.30 -5.53 -7.54
N LYS A 264 14.45 -6.10 -7.09
CA LYS A 264 15.51 -6.60 -8.00
C LYS A 264 15.21 -8.01 -8.50
N GLU A 265 14.45 -8.78 -7.72
CA GLU A 265 14.06 -10.16 -8.05
C GLU A 265 12.68 -10.20 -8.75
N ASN A 266 11.96 -9.08 -8.77
CA ASN A 266 10.66 -8.97 -9.45
C ASN A 266 10.82 -9.07 -10.97
N GLY A 267 10.47 -10.24 -11.50
CA GLY A 267 10.66 -10.57 -12.92
C GLY A 267 9.88 -9.70 -13.91
N MET A 268 8.96 -8.85 -13.44
CA MET A 268 8.26 -7.88 -14.30
C MET A 268 9.08 -6.62 -14.57
N ILE A 269 10.15 -6.36 -13.82
CA ILE A 269 10.88 -5.09 -13.85
C ILE A 269 12.25 -5.29 -14.50
N PRO A 270 12.49 -4.69 -15.69
CA PRO A 270 13.83 -4.69 -16.27
C PRO A 270 14.81 -3.98 -15.32
N VAL A 271 15.94 -4.62 -15.02
CA VAL A 271 16.89 -4.15 -14.00
C VAL A 271 17.45 -2.76 -14.34
N GLU A 272 17.68 -2.48 -15.61
CA GLU A 272 18.13 -1.19 -16.14
C GLU A 272 17.14 -0.05 -15.90
N HIS A 273 15.84 -0.37 -15.75
CA HIS A 273 14.77 0.61 -15.50
C HIS A 273 14.29 0.65 -14.04
N LEU A 274 14.99 -0.05 -13.15
CA LEU A 274 14.64 -0.10 -11.74
C LEU A 274 14.54 1.32 -11.11
N ARG A 275 15.45 2.23 -11.47
CA ARG A 275 15.47 3.61 -10.97
C ARG A 275 14.44 4.52 -11.65
N ASP A 276 13.98 4.17 -12.82
CA ASP A 276 12.86 4.87 -13.47
C ASP A 276 11.55 4.63 -12.71
N ILE A 277 11.37 3.43 -12.11
CA ILE A 277 10.17 3.01 -11.38
C ILE A 277 10.27 3.35 -9.89
N TYR A 278 11.37 2.98 -9.23
CA TYR A 278 11.60 3.22 -7.79
C TYR A 278 12.61 4.33 -7.60
N ASN A 279 12.17 5.48 -7.12
CA ASN A 279 13.09 6.58 -6.84
C ASN A 279 13.80 6.41 -5.47
N LEU A 280 14.78 7.27 -5.20
CA LEU A 280 15.55 7.26 -3.95
C LEU A 280 14.71 7.65 -2.73
N GLN A 281 13.61 8.36 -2.94
CA GLN A 281 12.70 8.83 -1.88
C GLN A 281 11.63 7.80 -1.52
N GLY A 282 11.70 6.59 -2.09
CA GLY A 282 10.71 5.53 -1.83
C GLY A 282 9.41 5.67 -2.63
N ILE A 283 9.35 6.59 -3.60
CA ILE A 283 8.18 6.72 -4.48
C ILE A 283 8.26 5.64 -5.57
N ILE A 284 7.16 4.92 -5.72
CA ILE A 284 6.96 3.93 -6.78
C ILE A 284 6.06 4.55 -7.83
N LYS A 285 6.58 4.71 -9.03
CA LYS A 285 5.84 5.34 -10.13
C LYS A 285 4.85 4.35 -10.76
N PRO A 286 3.76 4.87 -11.34
CA PRO A 286 2.87 4.10 -12.20
C PRO A 286 3.61 3.52 -13.41
N VAL A 287 3.21 2.31 -13.82
CA VAL A 287 3.84 1.59 -14.94
C VAL A 287 2.83 1.05 -15.94
N ILE A 288 3.29 0.76 -17.15
CA ILE A 288 2.57 -0.01 -18.15
C ILE A 288 3.28 -1.36 -18.28
N ILE A 289 2.51 -2.45 -18.16
CA ILE A 289 3.00 -3.82 -18.37
C ILE A 289 2.48 -4.35 -19.70
N HIS A 290 3.37 -4.95 -20.48
CA HIS A 290 3.06 -5.67 -21.69
C HIS A 290 3.90 -6.95 -21.75
N LYS A 291 3.27 -8.09 -22.08
CA LYS A 291 3.92 -9.41 -22.11
C LYS A 291 4.69 -9.74 -20.82
N GLY A 292 4.12 -9.36 -19.68
CA GLY A 292 4.71 -9.63 -18.37
C GLY A 292 5.87 -8.73 -17.98
N GLN A 293 6.20 -7.70 -18.75
CA GLN A 293 7.31 -6.77 -18.49
C GLN A 293 6.82 -5.33 -18.39
N CYS A 294 7.38 -4.57 -17.46
CA CYS A 294 7.22 -3.12 -17.41
C CYS A 294 7.91 -2.51 -18.65
N ILE A 295 7.15 -1.77 -19.45
CA ILE A 295 7.61 -1.18 -20.72
C ILE A 295 7.66 0.35 -20.70
N ALA A 296 7.05 0.98 -19.70
CA ALA A 296 7.00 2.43 -19.55
C ALA A 296 6.64 2.80 -18.11
N THR A 297 7.00 4.01 -17.74
CA THR A 297 6.34 4.72 -16.63
C THR A 297 5.33 5.73 -17.16
N TRP A 298 4.37 6.11 -16.32
CA TRP A 298 3.44 7.18 -16.63
C TRP A 298 3.13 8.05 -15.40
N THR A 299 2.71 9.28 -15.61
CA THR A 299 2.32 10.21 -14.56
C THR A 299 1.18 11.10 -15.03
N VAL A 300 0.48 11.74 -14.10
CA VAL A 300 -0.50 12.78 -14.39
C VAL A 300 -0.05 14.07 -13.74
N ARG A 301 0.07 15.13 -14.54
CA ARG A 301 0.36 16.49 -14.09
C ARG A 301 -0.78 17.40 -14.57
N LYS A 302 -1.49 18.03 -13.66
CA LYS A 302 -2.75 18.73 -13.97
C LYS A 302 -3.74 17.78 -14.68
N ASN A 303 -4.16 18.08 -15.91
CA ASN A 303 -5.06 17.26 -16.71
C ASN A 303 -4.36 16.51 -17.88
N THR A 304 -3.03 16.38 -17.82
CA THR A 304 -2.23 15.76 -18.89
C THR A 304 -1.56 14.49 -18.38
N ILE A 305 -1.71 13.40 -19.11
CA ILE A 305 -0.98 12.15 -18.94
C ILE A 305 0.38 12.29 -19.63
N TYR A 306 1.45 11.91 -18.96
CA TYR A 306 2.80 11.82 -19.50
C TYR A 306 3.23 10.36 -19.48
N ILE A 307 3.57 9.81 -20.65
CA ILE A 307 4.05 8.43 -20.79
C ILE A 307 5.51 8.49 -21.23
N LYS A 308 6.38 7.78 -20.49
CA LYS A 308 7.81 7.62 -20.82
C LYS A 308 8.07 6.15 -21.14
N PRO A 309 8.07 5.75 -22.44
CA PRO A 309 8.44 4.41 -22.87
C PRO A 309 9.91 4.14 -22.55
N PHE A 310 10.24 2.92 -22.14
CA PHE A 310 11.64 2.52 -21.88
C PHE A 310 12.43 2.33 -23.18
N GLN A 311 11.77 1.90 -24.24
CA GLN A 311 12.36 1.68 -25.55
C GLN A 311 11.41 2.20 -26.66
N ALA A 312 11.96 2.58 -27.79
CA ALA A 312 11.19 3.12 -28.91
C ALA A 312 10.10 2.15 -29.42
N ASP A 313 10.39 0.86 -29.44
CA ASP A 313 9.47 -0.20 -29.88
C ASP A 313 8.23 -0.35 -28.98
N ASN A 314 8.29 0.17 -27.77
CA ASN A 314 7.19 0.12 -26.82
C ASN A 314 6.09 1.15 -27.11
N LYS A 315 6.33 2.15 -27.99
CA LYS A 315 5.37 3.22 -28.28
C LYS A 315 4.00 2.70 -28.72
N ALA A 316 3.96 1.67 -29.56
CA ALA A 316 2.69 1.11 -30.04
C ALA A 316 1.86 0.47 -28.89
N ALA A 317 2.51 -0.22 -27.96
CA ALA A 317 1.86 -0.78 -26.79
C ALA A 317 1.43 0.34 -25.82
N CYS A 318 2.25 1.35 -25.61
CA CYS A 318 1.91 2.54 -24.79
C CYS A 318 0.69 3.29 -25.35
N LYS A 319 0.58 3.44 -26.68
CA LYS A 319 -0.60 4.06 -27.30
C LYS A 319 -1.89 3.29 -27.04
N ARG A 320 -1.82 1.95 -27.00
CA ARG A 320 -2.99 1.12 -26.61
C ARG A 320 -3.31 1.25 -25.13
N ALA A 321 -2.31 1.44 -24.26
CA ALA A 321 -2.50 1.66 -22.84
C ALA A 321 -3.15 3.02 -22.52
N GLU A 322 -2.93 4.04 -23.36
CA GLU A 322 -3.43 5.40 -23.18
C GLU A 322 -4.94 5.42 -22.92
N LYS A 323 -5.73 4.66 -23.69
CA LYS A 323 -7.18 4.58 -23.50
C LYS A 323 -7.52 4.13 -22.07
N LYS A 324 -6.86 3.07 -21.56
CA LYS A 324 -7.07 2.57 -20.20
C LYS A 324 -6.68 3.60 -19.13
N ILE A 325 -5.58 4.35 -19.35
CA ILE A 325 -5.17 5.41 -18.42
C ILE A 325 -6.22 6.51 -18.37
N ARG A 326 -6.77 6.93 -19.50
CA ARG A 326 -7.82 7.93 -19.60
C ARG A 326 -9.10 7.51 -18.86
N GLU A 327 -9.49 6.23 -18.95
CA GLU A 327 -10.71 5.70 -18.33
C GLU A 327 -10.74 5.88 -16.81
N PHE A 328 -9.59 5.79 -16.13
CA PHE A 328 -9.57 5.98 -14.67
C PHE A 328 -8.95 7.29 -14.20
N THR A 329 -8.19 8.01 -15.03
CA THR A 329 -7.65 9.33 -14.68
C THR A 329 -8.55 10.48 -15.07
N GLN A 330 -9.47 10.26 -16.04
CA GLN A 330 -10.34 11.28 -16.64
C GLN A 330 -9.55 12.45 -17.27
N CYS A 331 -8.29 12.20 -17.71
CA CYS A 331 -7.45 13.19 -18.36
C CYS A 331 -7.70 13.21 -19.88
N ASP A 332 -7.75 14.43 -20.44
CA ASP A 332 -8.03 14.64 -21.87
C ASP A 332 -6.78 14.61 -22.74
N GLU A 333 -5.65 15.07 -22.20
CA GLU A 333 -4.39 15.16 -22.93
C GLU A 333 -3.43 14.01 -22.59
N CYS A 334 -2.64 13.60 -23.59
CA CYS A 334 -1.55 12.65 -23.41
C CYS A 334 -0.31 13.11 -24.19
N ARG A 335 0.85 13.05 -23.54
CA ARG A 335 2.16 13.41 -24.12
C ARG A 335 3.17 12.29 -23.87
N TYR A 336 4.09 12.12 -24.79
CA TYR A 336 5.18 11.16 -24.69
C TYR A 336 6.49 11.88 -24.38
N GLU A 337 7.21 11.41 -23.35
CA GLU A 337 8.51 11.93 -22.91
C GLU A 337 9.68 11.07 -23.42
#